data_9161e55885e32816a5febb7b49ac14ea
#
_entry.id   9161e55885e32816a5febb7b49ac14ea
#
_cell.length_a   1.000
_cell.length_b   1.000
_cell.length_c   1.000
_cell.angle_alpha   90.00
_cell.angle_beta   90.00
_cell.angle_gamma   90.00
#
_symmetry.space_group_name_H-M   'P 1'
#
loop_
_entity.id
_entity.type
_entity.pdbx_description
1 polymer ?
#
loop_
_entity_poly.entity_id
_entity_poly.type
_entity_poly.pdbx_seq_one_letter_code
_entity_poly.pdbx_strand_id
1 'polypeptide(L)'
;WDVEQMEDGGAVAYVNGQITYGDKQRIWIRGSRCDGGEQLFSFYTVENNKDILNLEGKVVEIKYNQKIIRAKIITTREFILGHIAMFTLGGYSIAQLINLHEYLPYISIELIDSEQFKASDYFDVMKNKWSLKNFKQALIKAKSVCEKNKVSVPIKSIYCCRTNHFPTSPPL
;
A
#
# COMPACT_ATOMS: atom_id res chain seq x y z
N TRP A 1 11.21 7.93 9.56
CA TRP A 1 9.78 7.72 9.28
C TRP A 1 9.00 8.96 9.67
N ASP A 2 8.26 9.51 8.71
CA ASP A 2 7.33 10.61 8.88
C ASP A 2 5.90 10.07 8.93
N VAL A 3 4.98 10.88 9.49
CA VAL A 3 3.57 10.51 9.62
C VAL A 3 2.73 11.70 9.20
N GLU A 4 1.84 11.46 8.23
CA GLU A 4 0.89 12.45 7.71
C GLU A 4 -0.54 11.94 7.87
N GLN A 5 -1.46 12.86 8.10
CA GLN A 5 -2.90 12.60 8.08
C GLN A 5 -3.38 12.55 6.64
N MET A 6 -4.34 11.67 6.37
CA MET A 6 -4.98 11.53 5.07
C MET A 6 -6.38 12.16 5.05
N GLU A 7 -6.87 12.52 3.88
CA GLU A 7 -8.19 13.14 3.69
C GLU A 7 -9.35 12.24 4.17
N ASP A 8 -9.18 10.91 4.08
CA ASP A 8 -10.19 9.93 4.55
C ASP A 8 -10.21 9.75 6.08
N GLY A 9 -9.48 10.60 6.83
CA GLY A 9 -9.29 10.48 8.27
C GLY A 9 -8.25 9.42 8.67
N GLY A 10 -7.66 8.74 7.72
CA GLY A 10 -6.56 7.80 7.95
C GLY A 10 -5.23 8.49 8.18
N ALA A 11 -4.17 7.69 8.17
CA ALA A 11 -2.79 8.18 8.26
C ALA A 11 -1.86 7.35 7.39
N VAL A 12 -0.77 7.96 6.94
CA VAL A 12 0.33 7.27 6.28
C VAL A 12 1.62 7.48 7.05
N ALA A 13 2.30 6.38 7.38
CA ALA A 13 3.69 6.42 7.82
C ALA A 13 4.59 6.11 6.62
N TYR A 14 5.64 6.90 6.38
CA TYR A 14 6.51 6.71 5.23
C TYR A 14 7.96 7.05 5.51
N VAL A 15 8.84 6.51 4.66
CA VAL A 15 10.27 6.81 4.65
C VAL A 15 10.80 6.78 3.21
N ASN A 16 11.77 7.64 2.92
CA ASN A 16 12.44 7.68 1.62
C ASN A 16 13.48 6.57 1.49
N GLY A 17 13.74 6.15 0.25
CA GLY A 17 14.77 5.18 -0.09
C GLY A 17 16.17 5.71 0.20
N GLN A 18 17.09 4.79 0.45
CA GLN A 18 18.51 5.09 0.71
C GLN A 18 19.36 5.03 -0.56
N ILE A 19 18.90 4.34 -1.61
CA ILE A 19 19.59 4.25 -2.91
C ILE A 19 19.02 5.32 -3.84
N THR A 20 17.69 5.28 -4.08
CA THR A 20 16.97 6.31 -4.81
C THR A 20 16.05 7.04 -3.84
N TYR A 21 16.33 8.31 -3.58
CA TYR A 21 15.59 9.10 -2.59
C TYR A 21 14.12 9.30 -2.94
N GLY A 22 13.76 9.30 -4.24
CA GLY A 22 12.37 9.40 -4.72
C GLY A 22 11.50 8.20 -4.42
N ASP A 23 12.10 7.03 -4.21
CA ASP A 23 11.40 5.82 -3.82
C ASP A 23 10.93 5.91 -2.38
N LYS A 24 9.73 5.41 -2.12
CA LYS A 24 9.17 5.47 -0.77
C LYS A 24 8.63 4.12 -0.32
N GLN A 25 8.90 3.79 0.94
CA GLN A 25 8.15 2.77 1.68
C GLN A 25 7.05 3.47 2.45
N ARG A 26 5.83 2.91 2.44
CA ARG A 26 4.65 3.47 3.11
C ARG A 26 3.89 2.39 3.84
N ILE A 27 3.31 2.77 4.98
CA ILE A 27 2.25 2.00 5.64
C ILE A 27 1.01 2.90 5.64
N TRP A 28 0.02 2.47 4.91
CA TRP A 28 -1.22 3.22 4.72
C TRP A 28 -2.30 2.68 5.65
N ILE A 29 -2.69 3.46 6.64
CA ILE A 29 -3.74 3.15 7.61
C ILE A 29 -5.00 3.91 7.20
N ARG A 30 -6.02 3.19 6.73
CA ARG A 30 -7.28 3.81 6.28
C ARG A 30 -8.14 4.27 7.45
N GLY A 31 -8.83 5.42 7.32
CA GLY A 31 -9.66 6.01 8.37
C GLY A 31 -10.79 5.09 8.89
N SER A 32 -11.24 4.14 8.07
CA SER A 32 -12.24 3.15 8.48
C SER A 32 -11.69 2.04 9.39
N ARG A 33 -10.35 1.82 9.40
CA ARG A 33 -9.73 0.67 10.05
C ARG A 33 -8.33 1.00 10.58
N CYS A 34 -8.27 1.65 11.75
CA CYS A 34 -7.03 2.14 12.33
C CYS A 34 -6.12 1.07 12.97
N ASP A 35 -6.56 -0.18 13.09
CA ASP A 35 -5.80 -1.31 13.65
C ASP A 35 -4.98 -2.07 12.62
N GLY A 36 -5.17 -1.77 11.33
CA GLY A 36 -4.46 -2.38 10.22
C GLY A 36 -3.85 -1.36 9.28
N GLY A 37 -2.81 -1.79 8.57
CA GLY A 37 -2.15 -0.99 7.54
C GLY A 37 -1.81 -1.81 6.32
N GLU A 38 -1.83 -1.17 5.16
CA GLU A 38 -1.37 -1.73 3.89
C GLU A 38 0.09 -1.34 3.68
N GLN A 39 0.94 -2.33 3.45
CA GLN A 39 2.35 -2.11 3.16
C GLN A 39 2.55 -1.84 1.68
N LEU A 40 3.03 -0.64 1.36
CA LEU A 40 3.24 -0.16 0.00
C LEU A 40 4.69 0.26 -0.18
N PHE A 41 5.19 0.11 -1.40
CA PHE A 41 6.46 0.72 -1.80
C PHE A 41 6.36 1.25 -3.22
N SER A 42 7.20 2.21 -3.55
CA SER A 42 7.28 2.75 -4.90
C SER A 42 8.70 2.75 -5.42
N PHE A 43 8.82 2.54 -6.72
CA PHE A 43 10.03 2.77 -7.50
C PHE A 43 9.76 3.87 -8.51
N TYR A 44 10.68 4.82 -8.56
CA TYR A 44 10.76 5.85 -9.59
C TYR A 44 11.77 5.42 -10.64
N THR A 45 11.51 5.74 -11.90
CA THR A 45 12.42 5.50 -13.00
C THR A 45 12.41 6.67 -13.96
N VAL A 46 13.56 6.95 -14.57
CA VAL A 46 13.70 7.90 -15.68
C VAL A 46 13.65 7.21 -17.05
N GLU A 47 13.52 5.87 -17.07
CA GLU A 47 13.32 5.13 -18.30
C GLU A 47 12.08 5.63 -19.05
N ASN A 48 12.24 5.93 -20.33
CA ASN A 48 11.20 6.48 -21.18
C ASN A 48 10.35 5.37 -21.83
N ASN A 49 10.09 4.29 -21.09
CA ASN A 49 9.23 3.22 -21.55
C ASN A 49 7.79 3.44 -21.07
N LYS A 50 6.97 4.02 -21.95
CA LYS A 50 5.55 4.33 -21.63
C LYS A 50 4.70 3.08 -21.35
N ASP A 51 5.14 1.89 -21.73
CA ASP A 51 4.44 0.65 -21.43
C ASP A 51 4.40 0.36 -19.92
N ILE A 52 5.21 1.05 -19.11
CA ILE A 52 5.11 1.03 -17.65
C ILE A 52 3.70 1.42 -17.18
N LEU A 53 3.00 2.32 -17.91
CA LEU A 53 1.64 2.75 -17.57
C LEU A 53 0.61 1.61 -17.71
N ASN A 54 0.93 0.55 -18.45
CA ASN A 54 0.10 -0.63 -18.65
C ASN A 54 0.36 -1.74 -17.61
N LEU A 55 1.23 -1.50 -16.62
CA LEU A 55 1.58 -2.50 -15.61
C LEU A 55 0.60 -2.55 -14.43
N GLU A 56 -0.33 -1.62 -14.32
CA GLU A 56 -1.30 -1.60 -13.23
C GLU A 56 -2.12 -2.90 -13.18
N GLY A 57 -2.27 -3.45 -11.99
CA GLY A 57 -2.94 -4.72 -11.76
C GLY A 57 -2.05 -5.96 -11.88
N LYS A 58 -0.88 -5.88 -12.52
CA LYS A 58 0.05 -7.01 -12.65
C LYS A 58 0.61 -7.43 -11.30
N VAL A 59 0.79 -8.74 -11.15
CA VAL A 59 1.49 -9.35 -10.02
C VAL A 59 2.87 -9.77 -10.49
N VAL A 60 3.89 -9.30 -9.81
CA VAL A 60 5.30 -9.51 -10.16
C VAL A 60 6.04 -10.17 -9.01
N GLU A 61 7.12 -10.87 -9.33
CA GLU A 61 8.04 -11.38 -8.32
C GLU A 61 9.06 -10.32 -7.94
N ILE A 62 9.34 -10.22 -6.65
CA ILE A 62 10.35 -9.33 -6.09
C ILE A 62 11.17 -10.10 -5.07
N LYS A 63 12.38 -9.62 -4.80
CA LYS A 63 13.18 -10.12 -3.70
C LYS A 63 13.04 -9.17 -2.51
N TYR A 64 12.37 -9.63 -1.46
CA TYR A 64 12.15 -8.92 -0.20
C TYR A 64 13.06 -9.50 0.89
N ASN A 65 14.03 -8.73 1.36
CA ASN A 65 15.03 -9.22 2.34
C ASN A 65 15.57 -10.62 1.98
N GLN A 66 15.99 -10.83 0.73
CA GLN A 66 16.53 -12.08 0.18
C GLN A 66 15.49 -13.18 -0.11
N LYS A 67 14.22 -13.00 0.23
CA LYS A 67 13.15 -13.96 -0.09
C LYS A 67 12.38 -13.52 -1.31
N ILE A 68 12.13 -14.43 -2.24
CA ILE A 68 11.25 -14.17 -3.38
C ILE A 68 9.81 -14.21 -2.91
N ILE A 69 9.09 -13.13 -3.14
CA ILE A 69 7.67 -12.99 -2.83
C ILE A 69 6.96 -12.31 -4.00
N ARG A 70 5.63 -12.30 -3.98
CA ARG A 70 4.81 -11.60 -4.97
C ARG A 70 4.37 -10.24 -4.45
N ALA A 71 4.40 -9.25 -5.33
CA ALA A 71 3.85 -7.93 -5.11
C ALA A 71 2.91 -7.57 -6.26
N LYS A 72 1.84 -6.84 -5.97
CA LYS A 72 0.92 -6.35 -7.00
C LYS A 72 1.22 -4.88 -7.29
N ILE A 73 1.33 -4.52 -8.56
CA ILE A 73 1.39 -3.12 -9.01
C ILE A 73 -0.02 -2.55 -8.90
N ILE A 74 -0.21 -1.52 -8.05
CA ILE A 74 -1.53 -0.94 -7.79
C ILE A 74 -1.76 0.37 -8.52
N THR A 75 -0.71 1.06 -8.90
CA THR A 75 -0.79 2.24 -9.77
C THR A 75 0.53 2.53 -10.44
N THR A 76 0.45 3.09 -11.62
CA THR A 76 1.58 3.63 -12.39
C THR A 76 1.18 5.00 -12.92
N ARG A 77 2.12 5.94 -12.95
CA ARG A 77 1.85 7.29 -13.45
C ARG A 77 3.11 8.00 -13.89
N GLU A 78 2.94 8.98 -14.77
CA GLU A 78 3.99 9.96 -15.05
C GLU A 78 4.29 10.79 -13.81
N PHE A 79 5.54 11.11 -13.59
CA PHE A 79 5.98 11.89 -12.44
C PHE A 79 7.24 12.68 -12.78
N ILE A 80 7.13 14.00 -12.82
CA ILE A 80 8.20 14.94 -13.17
C ILE A 80 8.85 14.56 -14.50
N LEU A 81 10.05 13.97 -14.48
CA LEU A 81 10.84 13.62 -15.66
C LEU A 81 10.87 12.09 -15.92
N GLY A 82 9.94 11.35 -15.39
CA GLY A 82 9.91 9.89 -15.52
C GLY A 82 8.58 9.30 -15.08
N HIS A 83 8.64 8.09 -14.54
CA HIS A 83 7.47 7.34 -14.11
C HIS A 83 7.65 6.87 -12.67
N ILE A 84 6.53 6.66 -11.99
CA ILE A 84 6.50 6.00 -10.68
C ILE A 84 5.54 4.81 -10.74
N ALA A 85 5.98 3.68 -10.23
CA ALA A 85 5.13 2.53 -9.99
C ALA A 85 5.01 2.27 -8.49
N MET A 86 3.79 2.05 -8.01
CA MET A 86 3.50 1.71 -6.62
C MET A 86 3.04 0.27 -6.52
N PHE A 87 3.58 -0.43 -5.57
CA PHE A 87 3.35 -1.85 -5.31
C PHE A 87 2.74 -2.04 -3.94
N THR A 88 1.90 -3.07 -3.79
CA THR A 88 1.40 -3.51 -2.49
C THR A 88 1.95 -4.89 -2.14
N LEU A 89 2.25 -5.07 -0.85
CA LEU A 89 2.56 -6.36 -0.23
C LEU A 89 1.36 -6.91 0.56
N GLY A 90 0.23 -6.20 0.52
CA GLY A 90 -0.98 -6.57 1.24
C GLY A 90 -1.15 -5.84 2.57
N GLY A 91 -2.23 -6.21 3.26
CA GLY A 91 -2.62 -5.62 4.53
C GLY A 91 -2.28 -6.50 5.71
N TYR A 92 -1.84 -5.87 6.81
CA TYR A 92 -1.46 -6.51 8.05
C TYR A 92 -2.02 -5.72 9.23
N SER A 93 -2.18 -6.36 10.39
CA SER A 93 -2.40 -5.58 11.61
C SER A 93 -1.12 -4.80 11.99
N ILE A 94 -1.29 -3.70 12.71
CA ILE A 94 -0.14 -2.90 13.18
C ILE A 94 0.81 -3.74 14.02
N ALA A 95 0.27 -4.66 14.84
CA ALA A 95 1.08 -5.58 15.64
C ALA A 95 1.89 -6.54 14.76
N GLN A 96 1.29 -7.10 13.69
CA GLN A 96 2.01 -7.94 12.74
C GLN A 96 3.13 -7.19 12.02
N LEU A 97 2.87 -5.95 11.57
CA LEU A 97 3.90 -5.12 10.94
C LEU A 97 5.08 -4.85 11.87
N ILE A 98 4.82 -4.55 13.15
CA ILE A 98 5.87 -4.34 14.14
C ILE A 98 6.67 -5.62 14.32
N ASN A 99 6.02 -6.76 14.55
CA ASN A 99 6.69 -8.04 14.79
C ASN A 99 7.51 -8.52 13.59
N LEU A 100 7.00 -8.35 12.37
CA LEU A 100 7.71 -8.73 11.14
C LEU A 100 9.05 -7.99 10.96
N HIS A 101 9.17 -6.79 11.54
CA HIS A 101 10.30 -5.90 11.30
C HIS A 101 11.12 -5.59 12.57
N GLU A 102 10.75 -6.15 13.73
CA GLU A 102 11.29 -5.77 15.04
C GLU A 102 12.83 -5.86 15.11
N TYR A 103 13.42 -6.87 14.46
CA TYR A 103 14.87 -7.14 14.51
C TYR A 103 15.62 -6.75 13.24
N LEU A 104 14.94 -6.10 12.31
CA LEU A 104 15.55 -5.72 11.04
C LEU A 104 16.02 -4.25 11.10
N PRO A 105 17.25 -3.95 10.66
CA PRO A 105 17.71 -2.56 10.57
C PRO A 105 17.12 -1.82 9.36
N TYR A 106 16.74 -2.56 8.31
CA TYR A 106 16.18 -2.03 7.07
C TYR A 106 15.32 -3.08 6.36
N ILE A 107 14.46 -2.62 5.47
CA ILE A 107 13.83 -3.40 4.42
C ILE A 107 14.65 -3.22 3.14
N SER A 108 14.96 -4.31 2.45
CA SER A 108 15.54 -4.28 1.11
C SER A 108 14.57 -4.92 0.12
N ILE A 109 14.28 -4.22 -0.96
CA ILE A 109 13.46 -4.73 -2.06
C ILE A 109 14.28 -4.61 -3.35
N GLU A 110 14.23 -5.69 -4.14
CA GLU A 110 14.83 -5.76 -5.45
C GLU A 110 13.77 -6.28 -6.43
N LEU A 111 13.47 -5.49 -7.45
CA LEU A 111 12.68 -5.92 -8.59
C LEU A 111 13.54 -6.90 -9.39
N ILE A 112 12.97 -8.04 -9.77
CA ILE A 112 13.73 -9.08 -10.46
C ILE A 112 13.11 -9.38 -11.82
N ASP A 113 13.98 -9.74 -12.76
CA ASP A 113 13.54 -10.25 -14.03
C ASP A 113 13.02 -11.68 -13.88
N SER A 114 11.88 -11.95 -14.47
CA SER A 114 11.26 -13.27 -14.56
C SER A 114 10.81 -13.55 -16.00
N GLU A 115 10.37 -14.77 -16.29
CA GLU A 115 9.83 -15.10 -17.60
C GLU A 115 8.61 -14.26 -18.00
N GLN A 116 7.82 -13.82 -17.00
CA GLN A 116 6.56 -13.10 -17.22
C GLN A 116 6.72 -11.57 -17.10
N PHE A 117 7.81 -11.08 -16.50
CA PHE A 117 8.05 -9.68 -16.25
C PHE A 117 9.54 -9.38 -16.19
N LYS A 118 9.99 -8.53 -17.08
CA LYS A 118 11.37 -8.02 -17.07
C LYS A 118 11.38 -6.64 -16.45
N ALA A 119 11.77 -6.55 -15.18
CA ALA A 119 11.85 -5.30 -14.45
C ALA A 119 12.85 -4.34 -15.07
N SER A 120 13.95 -4.87 -15.65
CA SER A 120 15.00 -4.12 -16.35
C SER A 120 14.51 -3.37 -17.59
N ASP A 121 13.35 -3.74 -18.17
CA ASP A 121 12.76 -3.01 -19.28
C ASP A 121 12.07 -1.70 -18.86
N TYR A 122 11.82 -1.52 -17.55
CA TYR A 122 11.02 -0.43 -17.01
C TYR A 122 11.72 0.42 -15.95
N PHE A 123 12.73 -0.13 -15.27
CA PHE A 123 13.37 0.51 -14.13
C PHE A 123 14.89 0.58 -14.30
N ASP A 124 15.42 1.78 -14.25
CA ASP A 124 16.86 2.06 -14.26
C ASP A 124 17.54 1.67 -12.93
N VAL A 125 16.83 1.78 -11.81
CA VAL A 125 17.27 1.33 -10.49
C VAL A 125 16.28 0.33 -9.93
N MET A 126 16.64 -0.96 -9.96
CA MET A 126 15.75 -2.06 -9.56
C MET A 126 15.84 -2.41 -8.08
N LYS A 127 16.67 -1.73 -7.27
CA LYS A 127 16.88 -2.07 -5.87
C LYS A 127 16.87 -0.85 -4.98
N ASN A 128 16.20 -0.96 -3.85
CA ASN A 128 16.28 0.07 -2.81
C ASN A 128 16.27 -0.53 -1.40
N LYS A 129 16.62 0.32 -0.42
CA LYS A 129 16.59 0.02 1.01
C LYS A 129 15.86 1.13 1.74
N TRP A 130 15.15 0.76 2.80
CA TRP A 130 14.46 1.69 3.67
C TRP A 130 14.80 1.40 5.12
N SER A 131 15.28 2.41 5.84
CA SER A 131 15.63 2.28 7.26
C SER A 131 14.40 1.98 8.10
N LEU A 132 14.53 1.07 9.05
CA LEU A 132 13.49 0.77 10.06
C LEU A 132 13.73 1.50 11.39
N LYS A 133 14.70 2.41 11.43
CA LYS A 133 14.88 3.30 12.59
C LYS A 133 13.58 4.09 12.84
N ASN A 134 13.05 4.03 14.06
CA ASN A 134 11.79 4.66 14.47
C ASN A 134 10.52 4.12 13.78
N PHE A 135 10.56 2.98 13.10
CA PHE A 135 9.41 2.38 12.42
C PHE A 135 8.24 2.11 13.39
N LYS A 136 8.52 1.44 14.50
CA LYS A 136 7.51 1.14 15.53
C LYS A 136 6.84 2.40 16.06
N GLN A 137 7.62 3.43 16.36
CA GLN A 137 7.10 4.70 16.86
C GLN A 137 6.22 5.40 15.81
N ALA A 138 6.63 5.36 14.55
CA ALA A 138 5.85 5.91 13.45
C ALA A 138 4.51 5.18 13.27
N LEU A 139 4.47 3.86 13.37
CA LEU A 139 3.22 3.09 13.28
C LEU A 139 2.27 3.41 14.44
N ILE A 140 2.78 3.49 15.67
CA ILE A 140 1.98 3.87 16.85
C ILE A 140 1.42 5.29 16.67
N LYS A 141 2.25 6.23 16.19
CA LYS A 141 1.82 7.61 15.92
C LYS A 141 0.74 7.64 14.81
N ALA A 142 0.95 6.94 13.70
CA ALA A 142 0.00 6.89 12.58
C ALA A 142 -1.35 6.27 13.01
N LYS A 143 -1.33 5.20 13.82
CA LYS A 143 -2.54 4.64 14.44
C LYS A 143 -3.26 5.68 15.28
N SER A 144 -2.56 6.39 16.15
CA SER A 144 -3.13 7.45 17.02
C SER A 144 -3.74 8.60 16.20
N VAL A 145 -3.09 9.02 15.09
CA VAL A 145 -3.63 10.02 14.17
C VAL A 145 -4.93 9.53 13.55
N CYS A 146 -4.97 8.29 13.05
CA CYS A 146 -6.16 7.67 12.49
C CYS A 146 -7.30 7.61 13.54
N GLU A 147 -7.03 7.14 14.76
CA GLU A 147 -8.05 6.99 15.81
C GLU A 147 -8.67 8.34 16.22
N LYS A 148 -7.87 9.42 16.26
CA LYS A 148 -8.34 10.77 16.58
C LYS A 148 -9.20 11.38 15.47
N ASN A 149 -8.94 11.02 14.22
CA ASN A 149 -9.60 11.58 13.05
C ASN A 149 -10.61 10.61 12.42
N LYS A 150 -10.84 9.47 13.07
CA LYS A 150 -11.81 8.49 12.61
C LYS A 150 -13.16 9.15 12.44
N VAL A 151 -13.56 9.38 11.21
CA VAL A 151 -14.90 9.88 10.90
C VAL A 151 -15.88 8.83 11.41
N SER A 152 -16.65 9.15 12.43
CA SER A 152 -17.79 8.34 12.83
C SER A 152 -18.75 8.38 11.64
N VAL A 153 -18.72 7.34 10.81
CA VAL A 153 -19.76 7.16 9.80
C VAL A 153 -21.06 7.03 10.59
N PRO A 154 -22.00 7.99 10.50
CA PRO A 154 -23.26 7.84 11.16
C PRO A 154 -23.85 6.54 10.64
N ILE A 155 -24.17 5.62 11.54
CA ILE A 155 -24.94 4.41 11.23
C ILE A 155 -26.28 4.95 10.74
N LYS A 156 -26.40 5.18 9.43
CA LYS A 156 -27.70 5.37 8.82
C LYS A 156 -28.43 4.06 9.08
N SER A 157 -29.34 4.15 10.05
CA SER A 157 -30.29 3.13 10.41
C SER A 157 -30.80 2.47 9.13
N ILE A 158 -30.36 1.23 8.88
CA ILE A 158 -30.93 0.38 7.84
C ILE A 158 -32.23 -0.17 8.44
N TYR A 159 -33.16 0.73 8.73
CA TYR A 159 -34.56 0.41 8.80
C TYR A 159 -35.17 0.68 7.42
N CYS A 160 -34.86 -0.17 6.48
CA CYS A 160 -35.61 -0.24 5.24
C CYS A 160 -36.75 -1.23 5.45
N CYS A 161 -37.93 -0.68 5.43
CA CYS A 161 -39.22 -1.33 5.53
C CYS A 161 -39.28 -2.65 4.75
N ARG A 162 -39.40 -3.76 5.49
CA ARG A 162 -39.96 -4.99 4.96
C ARG A 162 -41.49 -4.81 4.97
N THR A 163 -42.08 -4.25 3.96
CA THR A 163 -43.50 -4.47 3.64
C THR A 163 -43.56 -5.73 2.81
N ASN A 164 -43.91 -6.83 3.49
CA ASN A 164 -44.35 -8.06 2.86
C ASN A 164 -45.71 -7.78 2.21
N HIS A 165 -45.73 -7.61 0.89
CA HIS A 165 -46.95 -7.79 0.10
C HIS A 165 -46.81 -9.12 -0.63
N PHE A 166 -47.48 -10.15 -0.09
CA PHE A 166 -47.81 -11.36 -0.82
C PHE A 166 -48.99 -11.00 -1.75
N PRO A 167 -48.90 -11.24 -3.04
CA PRO A 167 -50.09 -11.25 -3.89
C PRO A 167 -50.84 -12.56 -3.65
N THR A 168 -52.05 -12.43 -3.15
CA THR A 168 -53.07 -13.51 -3.13
C THR A 168 -53.46 -13.85 -4.55
N SER A 169 -53.27 -15.09 -4.94
CA SER A 169 -53.83 -15.65 -6.19
C SER A 169 -55.31 -15.69 -6.14
N PRO A 170 -56.06 -15.36 -7.21
CA PRO A 170 -57.51 -15.65 -7.31
C PRO A 170 -57.74 -17.13 -7.68
N PRO A 171 -58.85 -17.70 -7.28
CA PRO A 171 -59.25 -19.08 -7.60
C PRO A 171 -59.92 -19.16 -8.96
N LEU A 172 -59.77 -20.38 -9.61
CA LEU A 172 -60.40 -20.97 -10.78
C LEU A 172 -59.85 -20.55 -12.14
#